data_0d7b00ba30a63879b8f86459896a9ca6
#
_entry.id   0d7b00ba30a63879b8f86459896a9ca6
#
_cell.length_a   1.000
_cell.length_b   1.000
_cell.length_c   1.000
_cell.angle_alpha   90.00
_cell.angle_beta   90.00
_cell.angle_gamma   90.00
#
_symmetry.space_group_name_H-M   'P 1'
#
loop_
_entity.id
_entity.type
_entity.pdbx_description
1 polymer ?
#
loop_
_entity_poly.entity_id
_entity_poly.type
_entity_poly.pdbx_seq_one_letter_code
_entity_poly.pdbx_strand_id
1 'polypeptide(L)'
;KCIVSSRSECDTHVKLGKRTFRLPVVPANMQTIIDEELAEKLAREGYFYIMHRFQPERRMDFVKRMHDLNLYSSISIGVKAEEFALVDEFKKANLTPEYITIDIAHGHSNAVIEMIQYIKKNLPETFIIAGNVGTPEAVRELENAGADATKVGIGPGKVCITKLKTGFGTGGWQLAAVRWCAKAATKPI
;
A
#
# COMPACT_ATOMS: atom_id res chain seq x y z
N LYS A 1 21.15 -24.45 -0.94
CA LYS A 1 20.81 -25.48 -1.93
C LYS A 1 19.85 -24.87 -2.95
N CYS A 2 20.22 -24.88 -4.21
CA CYS A 2 19.38 -24.48 -5.32
C CYS A 2 18.62 -25.69 -5.85
N ILE A 3 17.35 -25.54 -6.15
CA ILE A 3 16.50 -26.59 -6.70
C ILE A 3 16.15 -26.37 -8.18
N VAL A 4 16.60 -25.26 -8.78
CA VAL A 4 16.43 -24.95 -10.19
C VAL A 4 17.78 -25.02 -10.90
N SER A 5 17.78 -25.47 -12.15
CA SER A 5 18.99 -25.61 -12.98
C SER A 5 19.38 -24.27 -13.63
N SER A 6 18.39 -23.42 -13.92
CA SER A 6 18.60 -22.10 -14.51
C SER A 6 17.71 -21.06 -13.84
N ARG A 7 18.22 -19.82 -13.73
CA ARG A 7 17.42 -18.67 -13.27
C ARG A 7 16.21 -18.38 -14.17
N SER A 8 16.23 -18.79 -15.42
CA SER A 8 15.11 -18.66 -16.35
C SER A 8 13.90 -19.52 -15.97
N GLU A 9 14.08 -20.52 -15.10
CA GLU A 9 13.00 -21.36 -14.57
C GLU A 9 12.25 -20.69 -13.40
N CYS A 10 12.76 -19.56 -12.90
CA CYS A 10 12.14 -18.86 -11.77
C CYS A 10 10.99 -17.98 -12.27
N ASP A 11 9.79 -18.20 -11.74
CA ASP A 11 8.66 -17.30 -11.91
C ASP A 11 8.72 -16.19 -10.87
N THR A 12 8.76 -14.95 -11.33
CA THR A 12 8.81 -13.74 -10.48
C THR A 12 7.47 -13.04 -10.38
N HIS A 13 6.44 -13.53 -11.04
CA HIS A 13 5.13 -12.91 -10.99
C HIS A 13 4.50 -13.00 -9.60
N VAL A 14 3.79 -11.95 -9.22
CA VAL A 14 3.06 -11.88 -7.96
C VAL A 14 1.63 -11.43 -8.20
N LYS A 15 0.68 -12.15 -7.59
CA LYS A 15 -0.73 -11.75 -7.62
C LYS A 15 -1.04 -10.84 -6.43
N LEU A 16 -1.62 -9.68 -6.71
CA LEU A 16 -2.13 -8.76 -5.71
C LEU A 16 -3.54 -8.30 -6.12
N GLY A 17 -4.55 -8.67 -5.34
CA GLY A 17 -5.94 -8.43 -5.71
C GLY A 17 -6.33 -9.12 -7.02
N LYS A 18 -6.87 -8.34 -7.95
CA LYS A 18 -7.35 -8.83 -9.27
C LYS A 18 -6.23 -8.94 -10.30
N ARG A 19 -5.03 -8.40 -10.03
CA ARG A 19 -3.92 -8.30 -10.99
C ARG A 19 -2.74 -9.19 -10.65
N THR A 20 -1.99 -9.52 -11.68
CA THR A 20 -0.68 -10.17 -11.57
C THR A 20 0.37 -9.20 -12.08
N PHE A 21 1.41 -8.99 -11.29
CA PHE A 21 2.53 -8.09 -11.57
C PHE A 21 3.80 -8.88 -11.87
N ARG A 22 4.70 -8.30 -12.66
CA ARG A 22 5.90 -8.98 -13.15
C ARG A 22 6.95 -9.29 -12.07
N LEU A 23 7.01 -8.43 -11.03
CA LEU A 23 7.97 -8.55 -9.94
C LEU A 23 7.32 -8.22 -8.59
N PRO A 24 7.74 -8.86 -7.50
CA PRO A 24 7.34 -8.50 -6.13
C PRO A 24 8.18 -7.34 -5.59
N VAL A 25 8.37 -6.30 -6.39
CA VAL A 25 9.16 -5.12 -6.03
C VAL A 25 8.30 -3.88 -6.25
N VAL A 26 8.23 -3.03 -5.23
CA VAL A 26 7.42 -1.81 -5.24
C VAL A 26 8.32 -0.62 -4.89
N PRO A 27 8.35 0.44 -5.71
CA PRO A 27 9.06 1.66 -5.32
C PRO A 27 8.48 2.25 -4.04
N ALA A 28 9.33 2.82 -3.19
CA ALA A 28 8.85 3.49 -1.99
C ALA A 28 7.91 4.64 -2.38
N ASN A 29 6.78 4.74 -1.69
CA ASN A 29 5.76 5.77 -1.93
C ASN A 29 6.17 7.15 -1.36
N MET A 30 7.33 7.61 -1.77
CA MET A 30 7.95 8.87 -1.36
C MET A 30 7.99 9.85 -2.54
N GLN A 31 7.74 11.13 -2.27
CA GLN A 31 7.72 12.20 -3.27
C GLN A 31 9.03 12.30 -4.09
N THR A 32 10.15 11.90 -3.50
CA THR A 32 11.46 11.90 -4.16
C THR A 32 11.75 10.62 -4.97
N ILE A 33 10.86 9.63 -4.94
CA ILE A 33 11.06 8.32 -5.58
C ILE A 33 10.06 8.09 -6.70
N ILE A 34 8.80 8.47 -6.50
CA ILE A 34 7.74 8.22 -7.48
C ILE A 34 6.95 9.50 -7.76
N ASP A 35 6.63 9.70 -9.03
CA ASP A 35 5.73 10.72 -9.56
C ASP A 35 4.69 10.09 -10.50
N GLU A 36 3.81 10.91 -11.07
CA GLU A 36 2.74 10.44 -11.94
C GLU A 36 3.26 9.83 -13.25
N GLU A 37 4.37 10.34 -13.80
CA GLU A 37 4.97 9.82 -15.03
C GLU A 37 5.55 8.43 -14.81
N LEU A 38 6.33 8.25 -13.74
CA LEU A 38 6.86 6.94 -13.37
C LEU A 38 5.75 5.96 -13.02
N ALA A 39 4.71 6.39 -12.30
CA ALA A 39 3.55 5.56 -11.96
C ALA A 39 2.84 5.05 -13.22
N GLU A 40 2.59 5.92 -14.20
CA GLU A 40 2.00 5.53 -15.49
C GLU A 40 2.89 4.53 -16.24
N LYS A 41 4.20 4.77 -16.30
CA LYS A 41 5.15 3.87 -16.94
C LYS A 41 5.16 2.49 -16.29
N LEU A 42 5.22 2.44 -14.96
CA LEU A 42 5.16 1.18 -14.21
C LEU A 42 3.87 0.42 -14.46
N ALA A 43 2.73 1.11 -14.49
CA ALA A 43 1.44 0.50 -14.80
C ALA A 43 1.40 -0.12 -16.20
N ARG A 44 1.90 0.59 -17.23
CA ARG A 44 1.99 0.12 -18.61
C ARG A 44 2.87 -1.12 -18.75
N GLU A 45 3.95 -1.17 -17.98
CA GLU A 45 4.92 -2.26 -18.00
C GLU A 45 4.53 -3.45 -17.11
N GLY A 46 3.40 -3.38 -16.41
CA GLY A 46 2.90 -4.45 -15.54
C GLY A 46 3.63 -4.59 -14.20
N TYR A 47 4.19 -3.48 -13.70
CA TYR A 47 4.78 -3.42 -12.35
C TYR A 47 3.83 -2.74 -11.38
N PHE A 48 3.86 -3.16 -10.10
CA PHE A 48 3.09 -2.52 -9.06
C PHE A 48 3.79 -1.25 -8.56
N TYR A 49 3.00 -0.24 -8.28
CA TYR A 49 3.44 1.01 -7.66
C TYR A 49 2.44 1.47 -6.60
N ILE A 50 2.88 2.33 -5.71
CA ILE A 50 2.04 3.06 -4.77
C ILE A 50 2.40 4.54 -4.92
N MET A 51 1.45 5.36 -5.40
CA MET A 51 1.66 6.80 -5.53
C MET A 51 1.71 7.46 -4.14
N HIS A 52 2.63 8.40 -3.94
CA HIS A 52 2.75 9.14 -2.67
C HIS A 52 1.53 10.04 -2.40
N ARG A 53 1.33 10.44 -1.15
CA ARG A 53 0.18 11.25 -0.71
C ARG A 53 0.44 12.75 -0.54
N PHE A 54 1.62 13.24 -0.94
CA PHE A 54 2.08 14.62 -0.64
C PHE A 54 1.62 15.69 -1.64
N GLN A 55 0.74 15.36 -2.59
CA GLN A 55 0.08 16.27 -3.52
C GLN A 55 -1.42 15.94 -3.54
N PRO A 56 -2.15 16.26 -2.44
CA PRO A 56 -3.54 15.84 -2.28
C PRO A 56 -4.46 16.40 -3.38
N GLU A 57 -4.20 17.62 -3.86
CA GLU A 57 -4.96 18.29 -4.91
C GLU A 57 -4.89 17.57 -6.27
N ARG A 58 -3.88 16.77 -6.51
CA ARG A 58 -3.68 16.06 -7.79
C ARG A 58 -4.26 14.64 -7.80
N ARG A 59 -4.64 14.11 -6.65
CA ARG A 59 -5.04 12.68 -6.55
C ARG A 59 -6.26 12.32 -7.39
N MET A 60 -7.28 13.17 -7.41
CA MET A 60 -8.47 12.95 -8.25
C MET A 60 -8.12 12.95 -9.73
N ASP A 61 -7.36 13.93 -10.18
CA ASP A 61 -6.94 14.06 -11.59
C ASP A 61 -6.05 12.89 -12.01
N PHE A 62 -5.13 12.47 -11.14
CA PHE A 62 -4.30 11.30 -11.38
C PHE A 62 -5.13 10.02 -11.56
N VAL A 63 -6.06 9.74 -10.65
CA VAL A 63 -6.93 8.55 -10.75
C VAL A 63 -7.78 8.60 -12.01
N LYS A 64 -8.34 9.76 -12.35
CA LYS A 64 -9.11 9.97 -13.58
C LYS A 64 -8.23 9.72 -14.82
N ARG A 65 -7.03 10.29 -14.89
CA ARG A 65 -6.08 10.06 -15.97
C ARG A 65 -5.75 8.58 -16.15
N MET A 66 -5.47 7.86 -15.07
CA MET A 66 -5.20 6.42 -15.14
C MET A 66 -6.40 5.63 -15.67
N HIS A 67 -7.61 5.99 -15.22
CA HIS A 67 -8.84 5.41 -15.72
C HIS A 67 -9.02 5.66 -17.23
N ASP A 68 -8.83 6.90 -17.69
CA ASP A 68 -8.97 7.30 -19.11
C ASP A 68 -7.95 6.57 -20.01
N LEU A 69 -6.77 6.23 -19.46
CA LEU A 69 -5.75 5.42 -20.11
C LEU A 69 -5.99 3.90 -20.02
N ASN A 70 -7.09 3.48 -19.39
CA ASN A 70 -7.39 2.07 -19.09
C ASN A 70 -6.27 1.37 -18.30
N LEU A 71 -5.65 2.11 -17.38
CA LEU A 71 -4.62 1.64 -16.46
C LEU A 71 -5.19 1.58 -15.04
N TYR A 72 -4.65 0.68 -14.22
CA TYR A 72 -5.00 0.67 -12.80
C TYR A 72 -4.41 1.88 -12.08
N SER A 73 -5.11 2.37 -11.07
CA SER A 73 -4.65 3.43 -10.19
C SER A 73 -4.36 2.88 -8.80
N SER A 74 -3.23 3.30 -8.23
CA SER A 74 -2.82 2.98 -6.88
C SER A 74 -2.34 4.26 -6.19
N ILE A 75 -3.04 4.67 -5.14
CA ILE A 75 -2.78 5.92 -4.41
C ILE A 75 -2.50 5.65 -2.94
N SER A 76 -1.87 6.62 -2.26
CA SER A 76 -1.76 6.64 -0.80
C SER A 76 -2.65 7.72 -0.20
N ILE A 77 -3.19 7.42 0.98
CA ILE A 77 -3.96 8.36 1.80
C ILE A 77 -3.51 8.31 3.26
N GLY A 78 -3.87 9.35 4.02
CA GLY A 78 -3.75 9.40 5.46
C GLY A 78 -5.05 9.00 6.17
N VAL A 79 -5.24 9.52 7.40
CA VAL A 79 -6.42 9.23 8.25
C VAL A 79 -7.07 10.51 8.83
N LYS A 80 -6.77 11.67 8.24
CA LYS A 80 -7.36 12.94 8.66
C LYS A 80 -8.70 13.18 7.96
N ALA A 81 -9.43 14.20 8.40
CA ALA A 81 -10.76 14.54 7.88
C ALA A 81 -10.78 14.76 6.36
N GLU A 82 -9.74 15.39 5.81
CA GLU A 82 -9.60 15.63 4.37
C GLU A 82 -9.52 14.32 3.56
N GLU A 83 -9.02 13.24 4.16
CA GLU A 83 -8.91 11.96 3.47
C GLU A 83 -10.26 11.21 3.43
N PHE A 84 -11.10 11.37 4.43
CA PHE A 84 -12.49 10.90 4.38
C PHE A 84 -13.28 11.66 3.31
N ALA A 85 -13.10 12.99 3.22
CA ALA A 85 -13.71 13.81 2.19
C ALA A 85 -13.28 13.36 0.78
N LEU A 86 -12.01 13.01 0.58
CA LEU A 86 -11.51 12.47 -0.69
C LEU A 86 -12.19 11.15 -1.09
N VAL A 87 -12.43 10.26 -0.12
CA VAL A 87 -13.17 9.00 -0.37
C VAL A 87 -14.61 9.31 -0.83
N ASP A 88 -15.26 10.32 -0.22
CA ASP A 88 -16.59 10.77 -0.63
C ASP A 88 -16.58 11.39 -2.04
N GLU A 89 -15.53 12.14 -2.40
CA GLU A 89 -15.37 12.71 -3.73
C GLU A 89 -15.22 11.61 -4.79
N PHE A 90 -14.42 10.59 -4.55
CA PHE A 90 -14.31 9.42 -5.43
C PHE A 90 -15.67 8.74 -5.63
N LYS A 91 -16.41 8.53 -4.54
CA LYS A 91 -17.75 7.94 -4.61
C LYS A 91 -18.72 8.80 -5.44
N LYS A 92 -18.76 10.11 -5.20
CA LYS A 92 -19.62 11.06 -5.95
C LYS A 92 -19.28 11.11 -7.42
N ALA A 93 -17.98 11.05 -7.75
CA ALA A 93 -17.50 11.05 -9.12
C ALA A 93 -17.67 9.69 -9.84
N ASN A 94 -18.13 8.64 -9.14
CA ASN A 94 -18.14 7.26 -9.62
C ASN A 94 -16.78 6.81 -10.16
N LEU A 95 -15.72 7.26 -9.49
CA LEU A 95 -14.33 7.01 -9.85
C LEU A 95 -13.66 6.22 -8.71
N THR A 96 -13.37 4.96 -8.94
CA THR A 96 -12.83 4.07 -7.90
C THR A 96 -11.35 3.77 -8.15
N PRO A 97 -10.43 4.21 -7.26
CA PRO A 97 -9.06 3.74 -7.29
C PRO A 97 -9.03 2.22 -7.09
N GLU A 98 -8.26 1.51 -7.91
CA GLU A 98 -8.17 0.04 -7.76
C GLU A 98 -7.44 -0.35 -6.47
N TYR A 99 -6.41 0.43 -6.09
CA TYR A 99 -5.66 0.24 -4.86
C TYR A 99 -5.61 1.53 -4.04
N ILE A 100 -5.86 1.42 -2.75
CA ILE A 100 -5.63 2.50 -1.78
C ILE A 100 -4.69 1.98 -0.69
N THR A 101 -3.57 2.67 -0.50
CA THR A 101 -2.64 2.41 0.61
C THR A 101 -2.88 3.44 1.71
N ILE A 102 -3.27 2.98 2.89
CA ILE A 102 -3.31 3.83 4.09
C ILE A 102 -1.88 3.89 4.64
N ASP A 103 -1.24 5.07 4.54
CA ASP A 103 0.18 5.26 4.80
C ASP A 103 0.41 6.13 6.02
N ILE A 104 0.53 5.48 7.18
CA ILE A 104 0.69 6.10 8.50
C ILE A 104 1.94 5.54 9.19
N ALA A 105 2.72 6.40 9.84
CA ALA A 105 3.94 6.01 10.54
C ALA A 105 3.70 4.96 11.64
N HIS A 106 2.53 5.02 12.31
CA HIS A 106 2.04 4.03 13.26
C HIS A 106 0.66 3.55 12.83
N GLY A 107 0.64 2.50 12.01
CA GLY A 107 -0.59 1.97 11.39
C GLY A 107 -1.50 1.18 12.34
N HIS A 108 -1.00 0.75 13.49
CA HIS A 108 -1.80 0.05 14.50
C HIS A 108 -2.57 1.05 15.36
N SER A 109 -3.62 1.64 14.82
CA SER A 109 -4.43 2.65 15.50
C SER A 109 -5.90 2.60 15.09
N ASN A 110 -6.78 3.07 15.98
CA ASN A 110 -8.21 3.16 15.70
C ASN A 110 -8.51 4.00 14.45
N ALA A 111 -7.77 5.10 14.24
CA ALA A 111 -7.97 5.94 13.07
C ALA A 111 -7.71 5.20 11.74
N VAL A 112 -6.75 4.26 11.71
CA VAL A 112 -6.50 3.41 10.54
C VAL A 112 -7.63 2.39 10.38
N ILE A 113 -8.10 1.79 11.46
CA ILE A 113 -9.24 0.85 11.45
C ILE A 113 -10.50 1.55 10.92
N GLU A 114 -10.80 2.74 11.42
CA GLU A 114 -11.95 3.55 10.96
C GLU A 114 -11.84 3.88 9.45
N MET A 115 -10.66 4.26 8.98
CA MET A 115 -10.44 4.55 7.57
C MET A 115 -10.61 3.30 6.69
N ILE A 116 -10.11 2.14 7.10
CA ILE A 116 -10.33 0.86 6.39
C ILE A 116 -11.83 0.59 6.24
N GLN A 117 -12.56 0.65 7.35
CA GLN A 117 -14.01 0.41 7.37
C GLN A 117 -14.76 1.43 6.50
N TYR A 118 -14.34 2.69 6.53
CA TYR A 118 -14.92 3.75 5.73
C TYR A 118 -14.74 3.53 4.23
N ILE A 119 -13.52 3.16 3.80
CA ILE A 119 -13.24 2.84 2.40
C ILE A 119 -14.06 1.62 1.97
N LYS A 120 -14.09 0.54 2.76
CA LYS A 120 -14.87 -0.67 2.43
C LYS A 120 -16.36 -0.38 2.26
N LYS A 121 -16.91 0.51 3.06
CA LYS A 121 -18.32 0.92 2.96
C LYS A 121 -18.61 1.76 1.71
N ASN A 122 -17.70 2.65 1.31
CA ASN A 122 -17.95 3.65 0.28
C ASN A 122 -17.37 3.27 -1.09
N LEU A 123 -16.27 2.52 -1.13
CA LEU A 123 -15.55 2.03 -2.31
C LEU A 123 -15.26 0.52 -2.16
N PRO A 124 -16.28 -0.35 -2.18
CA PRO A 124 -16.14 -1.77 -1.83
C PRO A 124 -15.21 -2.56 -2.75
N GLU A 125 -15.02 -2.11 -4.00
CA GLU A 125 -14.17 -2.77 -4.99
C GLU A 125 -12.67 -2.45 -4.83
N THR A 126 -12.34 -1.44 -4.02
CA THR A 126 -10.95 -1.02 -3.79
C THR A 126 -10.19 -2.06 -2.96
N PHE A 127 -8.99 -2.42 -3.43
CA PHE A 127 -8.04 -3.23 -2.69
C PHE A 127 -7.29 -2.35 -1.69
N ILE A 128 -7.42 -2.62 -0.40
CA ILE A 128 -6.85 -1.80 0.67
C ILE A 128 -5.55 -2.42 1.18
N ILE A 129 -4.46 -1.67 1.11
CA ILE A 129 -3.18 -1.97 1.76
C ILE A 129 -3.07 -1.07 2.98
N ALA A 130 -2.97 -1.62 4.17
CA ALA A 130 -2.93 -0.83 5.40
C ALA A 130 -1.58 -0.93 6.11
N GLY A 131 -1.05 0.19 6.54
CA GLY A 131 0.22 0.22 7.27
C GLY A 131 0.63 1.65 7.73
N ASN A 132 1.83 1.74 8.28
CA ASN A 132 2.81 0.64 8.43
C ASN A 132 2.69 0.01 9.82
N VAL A 133 2.90 -1.29 9.88
CA VAL A 133 2.84 -2.07 11.12
C VAL A 133 4.13 -2.88 11.35
N GLY A 134 4.34 -3.35 12.56
CA GLY A 134 5.54 -4.11 12.92
C GLY A 134 5.27 -5.32 13.81
N THR A 135 4.02 -5.63 14.11
CA THR A 135 3.64 -6.72 15.02
C THR A 135 2.54 -7.61 14.44
N PRO A 136 2.49 -8.90 14.82
CA PRO A 136 1.43 -9.83 14.41
C PRO A 136 0.02 -9.40 14.84
N GLU A 137 -0.10 -8.76 16.01
CA GLU A 137 -1.36 -8.25 16.54
C GLU A 137 -1.94 -7.19 15.60
N ALA A 138 -1.09 -6.23 15.18
CA ALA A 138 -1.47 -5.19 14.24
C ALA A 138 -1.95 -5.79 12.90
N VAL A 139 -1.25 -6.79 12.36
CA VAL A 139 -1.65 -7.46 11.13
C VAL A 139 -3.06 -8.04 11.26
N ARG A 140 -3.31 -8.83 12.33
CA ARG A 140 -4.62 -9.44 12.57
C ARG A 140 -5.73 -8.40 12.71
N GLU A 141 -5.49 -7.33 13.46
CA GLU A 141 -6.50 -6.29 13.66
C GLU A 141 -6.85 -5.55 12.39
N LEU A 142 -5.84 -5.21 11.56
CA LEU A 142 -6.10 -4.54 10.28
C LEU A 142 -6.79 -5.47 9.26
N GLU A 143 -6.42 -6.76 9.21
CA GLU A 143 -7.13 -7.75 8.40
C GLU A 143 -8.59 -7.91 8.85
N ASN A 144 -8.85 -7.97 10.16
CA ASN A 144 -10.20 -8.06 10.73
C ASN A 144 -11.02 -6.79 10.44
N ALA A 145 -10.38 -5.62 10.37
CA ALA A 145 -11.04 -4.37 9.99
C ALA A 145 -11.41 -4.32 8.49
N GLY A 146 -10.86 -5.21 7.67
CA GLY A 146 -11.16 -5.32 6.24
C GLY A 146 -10.01 -4.97 5.31
N ALA A 147 -8.78 -4.78 5.79
CA ALA A 147 -7.62 -4.63 4.92
C ALA A 147 -7.42 -5.88 4.05
N ASP A 148 -7.04 -5.69 2.80
CA ASP A 148 -6.76 -6.78 1.85
C ASP A 148 -5.29 -7.18 1.84
N ALA A 149 -4.42 -6.29 2.33
CA ALA A 149 -3.01 -6.54 2.59
C ALA A 149 -2.52 -5.62 3.71
N THR A 150 -1.42 -5.99 4.37
CA THR A 150 -0.77 -5.13 5.37
C THR A 150 0.67 -4.81 4.97
N LYS A 151 1.08 -3.57 5.19
CA LYS A 151 2.43 -3.08 4.90
C LYS A 151 3.27 -3.13 6.16
N VAL A 152 4.19 -4.12 6.23
CA VAL A 152 5.02 -4.38 7.39
C VAL A 152 6.37 -3.65 7.29
N GLY A 153 6.70 -2.89 8.32
CA GLY A 153 7.96 -2.17 8.45
C GLY A 153 7.77 -0.71 8.83
N ILE A 154 8.37 -0.31 9.95
CA ILE A 154 8.31 1.05 10.48
C ILE A 154 9.73 1.61 10.49
N GLY A 155 10.02 2.55 9.59
CA GLY A 155 11.30 3.21 9.47
C GLY A 155 12.50 2.27 9.29
N PRO A 156 12.43 1.21 8.43
CA PRO A 156 13.55 0.31 8.24
C PRO A 156 14.70 0.93 7.43
N GLY A 157 14.42 1.97 6.65
CA GLY A 157 15.42 2.67 5.86
C GLY A 157 16.44 3.41 6.74
N LYS A 158 17.70 3.47 6.26
CA LYS A 158 18.80 4.12 6.99
C LYS A 158 18.52 5.60 7.27
N VAL A 159 17.92 6.31 6.32
CA VAL A 159 17.62 7.75 6.40
C VAL A 159 16.33 8.06 7.11
N CYS A 160 15.50 7.05 7.44
CA CYS A 160 14.19 7.28 8.02
C CYS A 160 14.30 7.75 9.48
N ILE A 161 13.67 8.88 9.78
CA ILE A 161 13.63 9.48 11.12
C ILE A 161 12.41 9.05 11.94
N THR A 162 11.50 8.25 11.38
CA THR A 162 10.27 7.82 12.07
C THR A 162 10.57 7.20 13.43
N LYS A 163 11.56 6.30 13.51
CA LYS A 163 11.99 5.67 14.76
C LYS A 163 12.48 6.65 15.83
N LEU A 164 13.07 7.77 15.40
CA LEU A 164 13.54 8.82 16.32
C LEU A 164 12.38 9.67 16.83
N LYS A 165 11.34 9.83 16.04
CA LYS A 165 10.16 10.66 16.38
C LYS A 165 9.11 9.89 17.16
N THR A 166 8.92 8.60 16.84
CA THR A 166 7.87 7.77 17.46
C THR A 166 8.39 6.84 18.56
N GLY A 167 9.71 6.69 18.70
CA GLY A 167 10.34 5.74 19.64
C GLY A 167 10.24 4.28 19.20
N PHE A 168 9.67 3.98 18.04
CA PHE A 168 9.53 2.62 17.50
C PHE A 168 10.05 2.52 16.07
N GLY A 169 10.71 1.42 15.74
CA GLY A 169 11.18 1.13 14.39
C GLY A 169 11.64 -0.31 14.24
N THR A 170 11.51 -0.83 13.02
CA THR A 170 11.88 -2.21 12.67
C THR A 170 13.24 -2.33 12.00
N GLY A 171 13.97 -1.22 11.86
CA GLY A 171 15.21 -1.12 11.06
C GLY A 171 16.25 -2.19 11.32
N GLY A 172 16.61 -2.45 12.60
CA GLY A 172 17.59 -3.45 12.95
C GLY A 172 17.09 -4.90 12.90
N TRP A 173 15.77 -5.12 12.74
CA TRP A 173 15.12 -6.43 12.81
C TRP A 173 13.95 -6.59 11.81
N GLN A 174 14.01 -5.87 10.69
CA GLN A 174 12.96 -5.87 9.67
C GLN A 174 12.64 -7.29 9.17
N LEU A 175 13.64 -8.12 8.90
CA LEU A 175 13.40 -9.49 8.45
C LEU A 175 12.65 -10.32 9.49
N ALA A 176 13.00 -10.15 10.78
CA ALA A 176 12.30 -10.82 11.88
C ALA A 176 10.85 -10.34 11.99
N ALA A 177 10.62 -9.02 11.87
CA ALA A 177 9.28 -8.44 11.86
C ALA A 177 8.42 -9.02 10.73
N VAL A 178 8.93 -9.06 9.51
CA VAL A 178 8.23 -9.63 8.36
C VAL A 178 7.91 -11.11 8.60
N ARG A 179 8.86 -11.92 9.01
CA ARG A 179 8.64 -13.35 9.30
C ARG A 179 7.63 -13.57 10.42
N TRP A 180 7.64 -12.73 11.42
CA TRP A 180 6.73 -12.81 12.56
C TRP A 180 5.32 -12.42 12.16
N CYS A 181 5.17 -11.31 11.45
CA CYS A 181 3.90 -10.88 10.89
C CYS A 181 3.32 -11.90 9.90
N ALA A 182 4.15 -12.45 9.02
CA ALA A 182 3.74 -13.45 8.03
C ALA A 182 3.14 -14.72 8.65
N LYS A 183 3.57 -15.11 9.86
CA LYS A 183 2.98 -16.26 10.57
C LYS A 183 1.55 -15.99 11.06
N ALA A 184 1.20 -14.73 11.26
CA ALA A 184 -0.11 -14.31 11.76
C ALA A 184 -1.05 -13.88 10.63
N ALA A 185 -0.48 -13.50 9.50
CA ALA A 185 -1.23 -13.02 8.33
C ALA A 185 -2.02 -14.14 7.66
N THR A 186 -3.24 -13.81 7.23
CA THR A 186 -4.09 -14.63 6.37
C THR A 186 -4.21 -14.05 4.96
N LYS A 187 -3.74 -12.81 4.79
CA LYS A 187 -3.71 -12.04 3.55
C LYS A 187 -2.27 -11.61 3.22
N PRO A 188 -1.99 -11.05 2.03
CA PRO A 188 -0.65 -10.56 1.66
C PRO A 188 -0.07 -9.56 2.68
N ILE A 189 1.24 -9.64 2.89
CA ILE A 189 2.00 -8.67 3.66
C ILE A 189 3.17 -8.14 2.84
#